data_6e85085f6d833aa94dd53c4f81d24788
#
_entry.id   6e85085f6d833aa94dd53c4f81d24788
#
_cell.length_a   1.000
_cell.length_b   1.000
_cell.length_c   1.000
_cell.angle_alpha   90.00
_cell.angle_beta   90.00
_cell.angle_gamma   90.00
#
_symmetry.space_group_name_H-M   'P 1'
#
loop_
_entity.id
_entity.type
_entity.pdbx_description
1 polymer ?
#
loop_
_entity_poly.entity_id
_entity_poly.type
_entity_poly.pdbx_seq_one_letter_code
_entity_poly.pdbx_strand_id
1 'polypeptide(L)'
;MHCMKRFALAFAVMNGFGIAALIGQSSTPQTVPLTAEINVVSVRTLPDGNTLRQERRMKFYRSADGSTRLEEPNRVVIVDNTAHTTVVLDPVAKIAQVHAAPAASVGSMTPVKAISQSLASGSSLDGSSSAARTDLGSKVIAGYSVHGFQRATTIPANSALGNSSPITKTMQVWTSSDLRLPLLTVISDPLGGTTTSQYENISTATPPDRSLFVIPTGYKIVAAPQSRVIESHTN
;
A
#
# COMPACT_ATOMS: atom_id res chain seq x y z
N MET A 1 -81.91 25.39 44.88
CA MET A 1 -80.82 24.68 45.56
C MET A 1 -80.54 23.42 44.81
N HIS A 2 -79.70 23.45 43.79
CA HIS A 2 -79.17 22.25 43.14
C HIS A 2 -77.79 22.54 42.62
N CYS A 3 -76.84 21.85 43.17
CA CYS A 3 -75.42 21.93 42.86
C CYS A 3 -75.13 21.08 41.60
N MET A 4 -74.72 21.68 40.52
CA MET A 4 -74.25 20.96 39.30
C MET A 4 -72.75 20.93 39.27
N LYS A 5 -72.19 19.74 39.50
CA LYS A 5 -70.78 19.45 39.30
C LYS A 5 -70.48 19.34 37.81
N ARG A 6 -69.59 20.18 37.29
CA ARG A 6 -69.04 20.05 35.95
C ARG A 6 -67.81 19.18 35.98
N PHE A 7 -67.86 18.04 35.28
CA PHE A 7 -66.69 17.19 34.98
C PHE A 7 -65.86 17.85 33.86
N ALA A 8 -64.60 18.10 34.14
CA ALA A 8 -63.62 18.52 33.12
C ALA A 8 -62.91 17.28 32.61
N LEU A 9 -63.05 17.05 31.31
CA LEU A 9 -62.37 15.97 30.58
C LEU A 9 -60.93 16.45 30.21
N ALA A 10 -59.92 15.85 30.81
CA ALA A 10 -58.51 16.14 30.46
C ALA A 10 -58.10 15.31 29.24
N PHE A 11 -57.75 16.04 28.13
CA PHE A 11 -57.13 15.44 26.97
C PHE A 11 -55.64 15.27 27.22
N ALA A 12 -55.18 14.01 27.33
CA ALA A 12 -53.78 13.68 27.38
C ALA A 12 -53.18 13.74 25.95
N VAL A 13 -52.30 14.69 25.72
CA VAL A 13 -51.50 14.79 24.49
C VAL A 13 -50.31 13.81 24.64
N MET A 14 -50.37 12.71 23.93
CA MET A 14 -49.22 11.78 23.80
C MET A 14 -48.17 12.44 22.89
N ASN A 15 -47.09 12.92 23.52
CA ASN A 15 -45.85 13.30 22.79
C ASN A 15 -45.18 12.04 22.29
N GLY A 16 -45.25 11.78 20.97
CA GLY A 16 -44.48 10.75 20.32
C GLY A 16 -43.00 11.13 20.30
N PHE A 17 -42.20 10.44 21.11
CA PHE A 17 -40.75 10.48 21.00
C PHE A 17 -40.34 9.80 19.69
N GLY A 18 -40.03 10.61 18.68
CA GLY A 18 -39.39 10.14 17.46
C GLY A 18 -37.96 9.71 17.78
N ILE A 19 -37.71 8.40 17.74
CA ILE A 19 -36.36 7.86 17.76
C ILE A 19 -35.70 8.22 16.43
N ALA A 20 -34.91 9.29 16.40
CA ALA A 20 -34.02 9.57 15.30
C ALA A 20 -32.96 8.46 15.28
N ALA A 21 -33.07 7.53 14.33
CA ALA A 21 -32.03 6.56 14.05
C ALA A 21 -30.78 7.33 13.61
N LEU A 22 -29.78 7.41 14.49
CA LEU A 22 -28.42 7.79 14.12
C LEU A 22 -27.89 6.71 13.17
N ILE A 23 -28.03 6.96 11.87
CA ILE A 23 -27.29 6.20 10.86
C ILE A 23 -25.83 6.58 11.08
N GLY A 24 -25.09 5.71 11.75
CA GLY A 24 -23.65 5.82 11.91
C GLY A 24 -23.01 5.88 10.53
N GLN A 25 -22.60 7.06 10.10
CA GLN A 25 -21.76 7.21 8.93
C GLN A 25 -20.42 6.52 9.27
N SER A 26 -20.19 5.36 8.69
CA SER A 26 -18.87 4.72 8.70
C SER A 26 -17.92 5.65 7.96
N SER A 27 -17.28 6.56 8.69
CA SER A 27 -16.22 7.40 8.12
C SER A 27 -15.07 6.46 7.78
N THR A 28 -14.85 6.22 6.49
CA THR A 28 -13.60 5.63 6.00
C THR A 28 -12.44 6.41 6.64
N PRO A 29 -11.46 5.73 7.25
CA PRO A 29 -10.34 6.40 7.90
C PRO A 29 -9.63 7.27 6.87
N GLN A 30 -9.79 8.59 7.01
CA GLN A 30 -9.21 9.56 6.11
C GLN A 30 -7.69 9.49 6.22
N THR A 31 -7.01 9.30 5.09
CA THR A 31 -5.54 9.33 5.03
C THR A 31 -5.05 10.76 4.83
N VAL A 32 -3.82 11.05 5.26
CA VAL A 32 -3.20 12.35 5.00
C VAL A 32 -2.86 12.44 3.51
N PRO A 33 -3.46 13.35 2.73
CA PRO A 33 -3.09 13.56 1.34
C PRO A 33 -1.66 14.10 1.26
N LEU A 34 -0.89 13.65 0.26
CA LEU A 34 0.49 14.12 0.10
C LEU A 34 1.03 13.91 -1.31
N THR A 35 2.08 14.66 -1.63
CA THR A 35 2.98 14.42 -2.75
C THR A 35 4.36 14.09 -2.21
N ALA A 36 5.11 13.23 -2.89
CA ALA A 36 6.47 12.88 -2.53
C ALA A 36 7.25 12.38 -3.75
N GLU A 37 8.54 12.27 -3.60
CA GLU A 37 9.41 11.50 -4.48
C GLU A 37 9.85 10.23 -3.78
N ILE A 38 10.01 9.14 -4.53
CA ILE A 38 10.59 7.91 -4.02
C ILE A 38 11.90 7.67 -4.75
N ASN A 39 12.99 7.64 -4.01
CA ASN A 39 14.30 7.29 -4.53
C ASN A 39 14.60 5.83 -4.22
N VAL A 40 14.86 5.03 -5.25
CA VAL A 40 15.23 3.62 -5.14
C VAL A 40 16.64 3.44 -5.63
N VAL A 41 17.51 2.99 -4.73
CA VAL A 41 18.90 2.70 -5.01
C VAL A 41 19.16 1.22 -4.82
N SER A 42 19.63 0.55 -5.86
CA SER A 42 20.07 -0.85 -5.81
C SER A 42 21.58 -0.92 -6.00
N VAL A 43 22.24 -1.64 -5.11
CA VAL A 43 23.69 -1.85 -5.13
C VAL A 43 23.97 -3.35 -5.08
N ARG A 44 24.75 -3.83 -6.04
CA ARG A 44 25.18 -5.23 -6.11
C ARG A 44 26.67 -5.29 -6.34
N THR A 45 27.37 -6.09 -5.54
CA THR A 45 28.77 -6.41 -5.75
C THR A 45 28.89 -7.70 -6.55
N LEU A 46 29.66 -7.66 -7.62
CA LEU A 46 29.96 -8.82 -8.48
C LEU A 46 31.12 -9.65 -7.89
N PRO A 47 31.29 -10.91 -8.33
CA PRO A 47 32.37 -11.78 -7.83
C PRO A 47 33.78 -11.23 -8.08
N ASP A 48 33.96 -10.38 -9.09
CA ASP A 48 35.22 -9.71 -9.41
C ASP A 48 35.49 -8.45 -8.57
N GLY A 49 34.60 -8.14 -7.59
CA GLY A 49 34.66 -6.96 -6.73
C GLY A 49 34.04 -5.70 -7.33
N ASN A 50 33.60 -5.75 -8.59
CA ASN A 50 32.90 -4.63 -9.20
C ASN A 50 31.55 -4.37 -8.52
N THR A 51 31.14 -3.08 -8.48
CA THR A 51 29.85 -2.67 -7.89
C THR A 51 28.94 -2.10 -8.96
N LEU A 52 27.77 -2.71 -9.12
CA LEU A 52 26.69 -2.17 -9.94
C LEU A 52 25.78 -1.33 -9.04
N ARG A 53 25.62 -0.04 -9.38
CA ARG A 53 24.68 0.87 -8.71
C ARG A 53 23.65 1.32 -9.73
N GLN A 54 22.39 1.15 -9.40
CA GLN A 54 21.26 1.64 -10.15
C GLN A 54 20.43 2.56 -9.27
N GLU A 55 20.02 3.70 -9.81
CA GLU A 55 19.16 4.66 -9.11
C GLU A 55 17.94 4.96 -9.99
N ARG A 56 16.77 4.99 -9.34
CA ARG A 56 15.50 5.28 -9.99
C ARG A 56 14.67 6.18 -9.09
N ARG A 57 14.16 7.26 -9.67
CA ARG A 57 13.26 8.20 -8.99
C ARG A 57 11.86 8.08 -9.55
N MET A 58 10.88 8.15 -8.67
CA MET A 58 9.45 8.04 -8.98
C MET A 58 8.71 9.15 -8.26
N LYS A 59 7.63 9.66 -8.86
CA LYS A 59 6.72 10.57 -8.17
C LYS A 59 5.58 9.80 -7.54
N PHE A 60 5.25 10.16 -6.31
CA PHE A 60 4.19 9.54 -5.55
C PHE A 60 3.16 10.56 -5.11
N TYR A 61 1.90 10.22 -5.30
CA TYR A 61 0.75 11.03 -4.90
C TYR A 61 -0.22 10.17 -4.12
N ARG A 62 -0.81 10.72 -3.07
CA ARG A 62 -1.89 10.09 -2.31
C ARG A 62 -2.99 11.09 -2.02
N SER A 63 -4.23 10.73 -2.33
CA SER A 63 -5.43 11.50 -2.03
C SER A 63 -5.95 11.24 -0.61
N ALA A 64 -6.92 12.02 -0.17
CA ALA A 64 -7.52 11.89 1.16
C ALA A 64 -8.33 10.60 1.36
N ASP A 65 -8.89 10.04 0.29
CA ASP A 65 -9.60 8.74 0.29
C ASP A 65 -8.64 7.54 0.27
N GLY A 66 -7.32 7.78 0.21
CA GLY A 66 -6.28 6.77 0.19
C GLY A 66 -5.93 6.23 -1.19
N SER A 67 -6.55 6.75 -2.25
CA SER A 67 -6.11 6.43 -3.61
C SER A 67 -4.69 6.91 -3.84
N THR A 68 -3.90 6.13 -4.59
CA THR A 68 -2.48 6.43 -4.82
C THR A 68 -2.15 6.43 -6.30
N ARG A 69 -1.16 7.26 -6.66
CA ARG A 69 -0.55 7.29 -7.99
C ARG A 69 0.95 7.24 -7.86
N LEU A 70 1.57 6.33 -8.60
CA LEU A 70 3.01 6.20 -8.73
C LEU A 70 3.40 6.44 -10.19
N GLU A 71 4.28 7.38 -10.44
CA GLU A 71 4.79 7.69 -11.78
C GLU A 71 6.25 7.26 -11.91
N GLU A 72 6.48 6.36 -12.84
CA GLU A 72 7.78 5.96 -13.36
C GLU A 72 7.97 6.53 -14.77
N PRO A 73 9.17 6.56 -15.35
CA PRO A 73 9.40 7.16 -16.67
C PRO A 73 8.49 6.62 -17.79
N ASN A 74 8.22 5.32 -17.80
CA ASN A 74 7.44 4.65 -18.86
C ASN A 74 6.18 3.96 -18.33
N ARG A 75 5.78 4.21 -17.09
CA ARG A 75 4.66 3.54 -16.46
C ARG A 75 4.05 4.42 -15.38
N VAL A 76 2.72 4.42 -15.31
CA VAL A 76 2.01 5.01 -14.20
C VAL A 76 1.09 3.96 -13.60
N VAL A 77 1.10 3.83 -12.27
CA VAL A 77 0.20 2.95 -11.55
C VAL A 77 -0.73 3.79 -10.69
N ILE A 78 -2.02 3.63 -10.89
CA ILE A 78 -3.07 4.27 -10.08
C ILE A 78 -3.78 3.15 -9.31
N VAL A 79 -3.85 3.28 -8.00
CA VAL A 79 -4.69 2.45 -7.14
C VAL A 79 -5.87 3.29 -6.69
N ASP A 80 -7.05 2.98 -7.18
CA ASP A 80 -8.29 3.61 -6.77
C ASP A 80 -8.87 2.84 -5.58
N ASN A 81 -8.82 3.47 -4.41
CA ASN A 81 -9.29 2.87 -3.17
C ASN A 81 -10.83 2.85 -3.08
N THR A 82 -11.51 3.71 -3.82
CA THR A 82 -12.98 3.80 -3.84
C THR A 82 -13.58 2.77 -4.79
N ALA A 83 -13.02 2.69 -6.01
CA ALA A 83 -13.47 1.72 -7.02
C ALA A 83 -12.87 0.32 -6.83
N HIS A 84 -11.91 0.16 -5.90
CA HIS A 84 -11.17 -1.08 -5.69
C HIS A 84 -10.52 -1.60 -6.98
N THR A 85 -9.89 -0.70 -7.72
CA THR A 85 -9.21 -1.03 -8.97
C THR A 85 -7.75 -0.59 -8.95
N THR A 86 -6.93 -1.29 -9.72
CA THR A 86 -5.57 -0.87 -10.05
C THR A 86 -5.48 -0.64 -11.54
N VAL A 87 -5.09 0.54 -11.93
CA VAL A 87 -4.89 0.91 -13.33
C VAL A 87 -3.40 1.04 -13.60
N VAL A 88 -2.92 0.36 -14.63
CA VAL A 88 -1.56 0.49 -15.14
C VAL A 88 -1.63 1.22 -16.47
N LEU A 89 -1.03 2.41 -16.53
CA LEU A 89 -0.96 3.21 -17.75
C LEU A 89 0.39 3.01 -18.42
N ASP A 90 0.36 2.80 -19.73
CA ASP A 90 1.50 2.97 -20.62
C ASP A 90 1.38 4.35 -21.30
N PRO A 91 2.20 5.36 -20.91
CA PRO A 91 2.10 6.69 -21.48
C PRO A 91 2.54 6.77 -22.94
N VAL A 92 3.35 5.82 -23.41
CA VAL A 92 3.87 5.77 -24.78
C VAL A 92 2.82 5.16 -25.71
N ALA A 93 2.32 3.98 -25.36
CA ALA A 93 1.30 3.29 -26.16
C ALA A 93 -0.11 3.85 -25.95
N LYS A 94 -0.34 4.73 -24.97
CA LYS A 94 -1.67 5.24 -24.57
C LYS A 94 -2.65 4.11 -24.25
N ILE A 95 -2.18 3.11 -23.51
CA ILE A 95 -2.98 1.97 -23.06
C ILE A 95 -3.17 2.07 -21.55
N ALA A 96 -4.40 1.83 -21.11
CA ALA A 96 -4.77 1.70 -19.68
C ALA A 96 -5.22 0.27 -19.43
N GLN A 97 -4.49 -0.50 -18.66
CA GLN A 97 -4.87 -1.84 -18.19
C GLN A 97 -5.56 -1.71 -16.83
N VAL A 98 -6.81 -2.16 -16.76
CA VAL A 98 -7.61 -2.11 -15.54
C VAL A 98 -7.68 -3.50 -14.91
N HIS A 99 -7.24 -3.59 -13.65
CA HIS A 99 -7.28 -4.79 -12.82
C HIS A 99 -8.28 -4.56 -11.69
N ALA A 100 -9.24 -5.45 -11.52
CA ALA A 100 -10.03 -5.48 -10.30
C ALA A 100 -9.12 -5.92 -9.14
N ALA A 101 -9.05 -5.14 -8.08
CA ALA A 101 -8.33 -5.55 -6.88
C ALA A 101 -9.25 -6.40 -6.01
N PRO A 102 -8.80 -7.56 -5.48
CA PRO A 102 -9.56 -8.29 -4.48
C PRO A 102 -9.78 -7.38 -3.26
N ALA A 103 -10.99 -7.35 -2.72
CA ALA A 103 -11.40 -6.46 -1.63
C ALA A 103 -10.48 -6.49 -0.39
N ALA A 104 -9.77 -7.61 -0.17
CA ALA A 104 -8.82 -7.77 0.95
C ALA A 104 -7.43 -7.14 0.71
N SER A 105 -7.09 -6.72 -0.51
CA SER A 105 -5.75 -6.22 -0.86
C SER A 105 -5.65 -4.70 -0.95
N VAL A 106 -6.77 -3.99 -1.02
CA VAL A 106 -6.81 -2.54 -1.28
C VAL A 106 -6.29 -1.73 -0.09
N GLY A 107 -6.54 -2.14 1.15
CA GLY A 107 -6.05 -1.46 2.36
C GLY A 107 -4.55 -1.64 2.65
N SER A 108 -3.84 -2.50 1.91
CA SER A 108 -2.46 -2.91 2.20
C SER A 108 -1.48 -2.72 1.04
N MET A 109 -1.91 -2.21 -0.10
CA MET A 109 -1.00 -1.90 -1.22
C MET A 109 -0.37 -0.52 -1.05
N THR A 110 0.63 -0.42 -0.19
CA THR A 110 1.60 0.67 -0.30
C THR A 110 2.46 0.43 -1.55
N PRO A 111 2.92 1.49 -2.26
CA PRO A 111 3.82 1.35 -3.41
C PRO A 111 5.06 0.49 -3.09
N VAL A 112 5.51 0.52 -1.84
CA VAL A 112 6.61 -0.33 -1.34
C VAL A 112 6.24 -1.82 -1.42
N LYS A 113 4.98 -2.21 -1.20
CA LYS A 113 4.56 -3.61 -1.35
C LYS A 113 4.55 -4.04 -2.81
N ALA A 114 4.15 -3.15 -3.74
CA ALA A 114 4.24 -3.40 -5.17
C ALA A 114 5.71 -3.52 -5.64
N ILE A 115 6.59 -2.65 -5.14
CA ILE A 115 8.04 -2.72 -5.40
C ILE A 115 8.63 -3.99 -4.75
N SER A 116 8.27 -4.30 -3.51
CA SER A 116 8.73 -5.50 -2.80
C SER A 116 8.21 -6.78 -3.46
N GLN A 117 7.00 -6.79 -3.98
CA GLN A 117 6.46 -7.93 -4.74
C GLN A 117 7.13 -8.07 -6.11
N SER A 118 7.41 -6.98 -6.81
CA SER A 118 8.17 -7.00 -8.07
C SER A 118 9.61 -7.50 -7.87
N LEU A 119 10.22 -7.19 -6.72
CA LEU A 119 11.55 -7.67 -6.34
C LEU A 119 11.51 -9.08 -5.71
N ALA A 120 10.38 -9.47 -5.12
CA ALA A 120 10.19 -10.78 -4.49
C ALA A 120 9.64 -11.84 -5.46
N SER A 121 9.30 -11.50 -6.70
CA SER A 121 8.81 -12.44 -7.72
C SER A 121 9.87 -13.44 -8.21
N GLY A 122 11.07 -13.39 -7.64
CA GLY A 122 12.07 -14.45 -7.73
C GLY A 122 12.03 -15.30 -6.46
N SER A 123 11.27 -16.39 -6.49
CA SER A 123 11.34 -17.51 -5.54
C SER A 123 10.44 -17.42 -4.29
N SER A 124 9.19 -17.82 -4.43
CA SER A 124 8.53 -18.59 -3.37
C SER A 124 9.14 -20.02 -3.45
N LEU A 125 10.30 -20.21 -2.85
CA LEU A 125 10.78 -21.56 -2.59
C LEU A 125 10.22 -21.97 -1.24
N ASP A 126 9.33 -22.94 -1.28
CA ASP A 126 8.70 -23.63 -0.16
C ASP A 126 9.77 -24.39 0.63
N GLY A 127 10.51 -23.67 1.45
CA GLY A 127 11.44 -24.17 2.41
C GLY A 127 11.17 -23.49 3.74
N SER A 128 11.02 -24.26 4.80
CA SER A 128 10.81 -23.85 6.18
C SER A 128 11.74 -22.68 6.58
N SER A 129 11.33 -21.43 6.28
CA SER A 129 12.10 -20.24 6.60
C SER A 129 11.68 -19.72 7.98
N SER A 130 12.61 -19.67 8.93
CA SER A 130 12.38 -18.98 10.21
C SER A 130 12.46 -17.46 9.97
N ALA A 131 11.42 -16.73 10.37
CA ALA A 131 11.39 -15.27 10.29
C ALA A 131 11.54 -14.68 11.69
N ALA A 132 12.69 -14.08 11.98
CA ALA A 132 12.91 -13.30 13.19
C ALA A 132 12.54 -11.83 12.96
N ARG A 133 11.86 -11.21 13.93
CA ARG A 133 11.54 -9.77 13.92
C ARG A 133 12.29 -9.07 15.05
N THR A 134 12.98 -8.00 14.72
CA THR A 134 13.74 -7.15 15.65
C THR A 134 13.22 -5.74 15.59
N ASP A 135 13.02 -5.12 16.75
CA ASP A 135 12.70 -3.70 16.88
C ASP A 135 13.98 -2.89 16.69
N LEU A 136 13.93 -1.86 15.86
CA LEU A 136 15.05 -0.96 15.59
C LEU A 136 14.91 0.42 16.28
N GLY A 137 13.84 0.61 17.09
CA GLY A 137 13.55 1.86 17.75
C GLY A 137 13.01 2.94 16.81
N SER A 138 13.23 4.19 17.18
CA SER A 138 12.69 5.35 16.45
C SER A 138 13.79 6.29 15.98
N LYS A 139 13.56 6.97 14.85
CA LYS A 139 14.40 8.03 14.28
C LYS A 139 13.56 9.02 13.47
N VAL A 140 14.19 10.05 12.92
CA VAL A 140 13.54 11.02 12.04
C VAL A 140 14.00 10.79 10.59
N ILE A 141 13.05 10.72 9.65
CA ILE A 141 13.30 10.64 8.20
C ILE A 141 12.43 11.68 7.50
N ALA A 142 13.02 12.50 6.64
CA ALA A 142 12.34 13.56 5.91
C ALA A 142 11.45 14.46 6.80
N GLY A 143 11.87 14.73 8.05
CA GLY A 143 11.15 15.55 9.02
C GLY A 143 10.04 14.81 9.81
N TYR A 144 9.81 13.53 9.56
CA TYR A 144 8.79 12.74 10.25
C TYR A 144 9.41 11.71 11.20
N SER A 145 8.79 11.55 12.38
CA SER A 145 9.15 10.46 13.29
C SER A 145 8.74 9.12 12.68
N VAL A 146 9.65 8.16 12.69
CA VAL A 146 9.44 6.81 12.18
C VAL A 146 9.89 5.79 13.20
N HIS A 147 9.17 4.65 13.23
CA HIS A 147 9.55 3.48 14.01
C HIS A 147 9.97 2.35 13.08
N GLY A 148 11.07 1.70 13.41
CA GLY A 148 11.73 0.72 12.56
C GLY A 148 11.59 -0.71 13.04
N PHE A 149 11.39 -1.61 12.09
CA PHE A 149 11.47 -3.05 12.32
C PHE A 149 12.34 -3.72 11.27
N GLN A 150 13.11 -4.71 11.70
CA GLN A 150 13.84 -5.61 10.82
C GLN A 150 13.18 -6.98 10.84
N ARG A 151 13.03 -7.57 9.67
CA ARG A 151 12.71 -8.99 9.49
C ARG A 151 13.90 -9.69 8.84
N ALA A 152 14.35 -10.78 9.44
CA ALA A 152 15.35 -11.66 8.86
C ALA A 152 14.66 -12.97 8.43
N THR A 153 14.97 -13.43 7.22
CA THR A 153 14.49 -14.71 6.69
C THR A 153 15.71 -15.51 6.28
N THR A 154 15.89 -16.69 6.87
CA THR A 154 17.05 -17.55 6.59
C THR A 154 16.61 -18.77 5.81
N ILE A 155 17.25 -18.98 4.67
CA ILE A 155 17.16 -20.20 3.87
C ILE A 155 18.22 -21.16 4.43
N PRO A 156 17.86 -22.35 4.93
CA PRO A 156 18.83 -23.27 5.51
C PRO A 156 19.82 -23.77 4.46
N ALA A 157 20.97 -24.30 4.91
CA ALA A 157 21.89 -25.01 4.04
C ALA A 157 21.20 -26.23 3.43
N ASN A 158 21.71 -26.67 2.29
CA ASN A 158 21.21 -27.84 1.53
C ASN A 158 19.71 -27.69 1.13
N SER A 159 19.25 -26.46 0.95
CA SER A 159 17.92 -26.19 0.38
C SER A 159 17.88 -26.57 -1.11
N ALA A 160 16.71 -26.45 -1.71
CA ALA A 160 16.51 -26.62 -3.15
C ALA A 160 17.40 -25.70 -4.02
N LEU A 161 18.01 -24.65 -3.41
CA LEU A 161 18.98 -23.77 -4.09
C LEU A 161 20.38 -24.38 -4.19
N GLY A 162 20.67 -25.51 -3.52
CA GLY A 162 21.98 -26.15 -3.50
C GLY A 162 23.03 -25.38 -2.69
N ASN A 163 22.62 -24.47 -1.78
CA ASN A 163 23.53 -23.70 -0.95
C ASN A 163 24.18 -24.53 0.14
N SER A 164 25.51 -24.48 0.25
CA SER A 164 26.27 -25.19 1.27
C SER A 164 26.21 -24.59 2.67
N SER A 165 25.79 -23.31 2.76
CA SER A 165 25.67 -22.56 4.02
C SER A 165 24.33 -21.82 4.05
N PRO A 166 23.77 -21.49 5.24
CA PRO A 166 22.55 -20.73 5.34
C PRO A 166 22.66 -19.34 4.66
N ILE A 167 21.60 -18.92 3.98
CA ILE A 167 21.51 -17.61 3.33
C ILE A 167 20.48 -16.77 4.09
N THR A 168 20.89 -15.67 4.70
CA THR A 168 19.99 -14.77 5.44
C THR A 168 19.74 -13.49 4.65
N LYS A 169 18.48 -13.26 4.33
CA LYS A 169 17.94 -12.02 3.75
C LYS A 169 17.31 -11.17 4.85
N THR A 170 17.60 -9.88 4.85
CA THR A 170 16.98 -8.94 5.81
C THR A 170 16.15 -7.89 5.11
N MET A 171 15.10 -7.46 5.76
CA MET A 171 14.27 -6.33 5.34
C MET A 171 14.03 -5.42 6.54
N GLN A 172 14.46 -4.16 6.44
CA GLN A 172 14.17 -3.12 7.40
C GLN A 172 13.07 -2.23 6.84
N VAL A 173 12.08 -1.90 7.67
CA VAL A 173 10.99 -1.00 7.31
C VAL A 173 10.85 0.04 8.41
N TRP A 174 10.91 1.32 8.03
CA TRP A 174 10.76 2.46 8.91
C TRP A 174 9.49 3.21 8.55
N THR A 175 8.47 3.12 9.41
CA THR A 175 7.12 3.59 9.16
C THR A 175 6.81 4.84 9.99
N SER A 176 6.26 5.87 9.35
CA SER A 176 5.67 7.01 10.04
C SER A 176 4.23 6.70 10.44
N SER A 177 3.92 6.86 11.73
CA SER A 177 2.55 6.79 12.25
C SER A 177 1.68 7.92 11.70
N ASP A 178 2.24 9.12 11.61
CA ASP A 178 1.53 10.34 11.18
C ASP A 178 1.07 10.23 9.72
N LEU A 179 1.98 9.75 8.86
CA LEU A 179 1.68 9.57 7.45
C LEU A 179 1.10 8.18 7.14
N ARG A 180 1.18 7.21 8.06
CA ARG A 180 0.83 5.79 7.83
C ARG A 180 1.51 5.23 6.57
N LEU A 181 2.80 5.59 6.40
CA LEU A 181 3.62 5.18 5.27
C LEU A 181 4.98 4.68 5.72
N PRO A 182 5.53 3.65 5.08
CA PRO A 182 6.93 3.30 5.22
C PRO A 182 7.78 4.32 4.46
N LEU A 183 8.51 5.18 5.18
CA LEU A 183 9.33 6.22 4.57
C LEU A 183 10.70 5.71 4.12
N LEU A 184 11.17 4.60 4.69
CA LEU A 184 12.41 3.95 4.29
C LEU A 184 12.23 2.43 4.36
N THR A 185 12.62 1.76 3.30
CA THR A 185 12.73 0.30 3.26
C THR A 185 14.12 -0.07 2.75
N VAL A 186 14.82 -0.95 3.46
CA VAL A 186 16.10 -1.49 3.06
C VAL A 186 15.99 -3.01 2.99
N ILE A 187 16.26 -3.56 1.81
CA ILE A 187 16.28 -5.00 1.58
C ILE A 187 17.73 -5.38 1.30
N SER A 188 18.30 -6.26 2.12
CA SER A 188 19.63 -6.80 1.89
C SER A 188 19.52 -8.30 1.61
N ASP A 189 19.97 -8.67 0.44
CA ASP A 189 19.92 -10.02 -0.09
C ASP A 189 21.33 -10.42 -0.53
N PRO A 190 21.96 -11.43 0.09
CA PRO A 190 23.29 -11.89 -0.31
C PRO A 190 23.41 -12.27 -1.80
N LEU A 191 22.31 -12.69 -2.43
CA LEU A 191 22.27 -13.08 -3.84
C LEU A 191 21.97 -11.89 -4.77
N GLY A 192 21.16 -10.94 -4.31
CA GLY A 192 20.65 -9.83 -5.12
C GLY A 192 21.30 -8.46 -4.83
N GLY A 193 22.04 -8.36 -3.72
CA GLY A 193 22.59 -7.08 -3.24
C GLY A 193 21.64 -6.35 -2.31
N THR A 194 21.84 -5.04 -2.16
CA THR A 194 21.04 -4.20 -1.27
C THR A 194 20.20 -3.23 -2.09
N THR A 195 18.91 -3.18 -1.78
CA THR A 195 17.98 -2.19 -2.35
C THR A 195 17.44 -1.31 -1.24
N THR A 196 17.60 0.01 -1.40
CA THR A 196 17.07 1.04 -0.51
C THR A 196 15.99 1.82 -1.25
N SER A 197 14.80 1.94 -0.66
CA SER A 197 13.70 2.77 -1.13
C SER A 197 13.38 3.80 -0.07
N GLN A 198 13.47 5.09 -0.40
CA GLN A 198 13.25 6.20 0.53
C GLN A 198 12.31 7.24 -0.07
N TYR A 199 11.38 7.71 0.76
CA TYR A 199 10.55 8.86 0.42
C TYR A 199 11.31 10.15 0.74
N GLU A 200 11.30 11.05 -0.23
CA GLU A 200 11.95 12.37 -0.20
C GLU A 200 10.95 13.44 -0.62
N ASN A 201 11.24 14.71 -0.32
CA ASN A 201 10.44 15.86 -0.76
C ASN A 201 8.94 15.72 -0.44
N ILE A 202 8.63 15.20 0.76
CA ILE A 202 7.26 14.97 1.19
C ILE A 202 6.57 16.31 1.47
N SER A 203 5.44 16.55 0.80
CA SER A 203 4.60 17.73 1.03
C SER A 203 3.17 17.30 1.31
N THR A 204 2.62 17.80 2.41
CA THR A 204 1.22 17.66 2.81
C THR A 204 0.46 18.99 2.74
N ALA A 205 1.13 20.08 2.29
CA ALA A 205 0.60 21.43 2.29
C ALA A 205 -0.58 21.60 1.32
N THR A 206 -0.52 20.94 0.15
CA THR A 206 -1.57 21.01 -0.86
C THR A 206 -1.96 19.59 -1.27
N PRO A 207 -3.25 19.24 -1.16
CA PRO A 207 -3.73 17.97 -1.67
C PRO A 207 -3.47 17.83 -3.17
N PRO A 208 -3.07 16.64 -3.65
CA PRO A 208 -2.94 16.39 -5.09
C PRO A 208 -4.28 16.58 -5.82
N ASP A 209 -4.23 17.05 -7.06
CA ASP A 209 -5.41 17.20 -7.90
C ASP A 209 -6.08 15.84 -8.16
N ARG A 210 -7.40 15.80 -8.11
CA ARG A 210 -8.18 14.57 -8.30
C ARG A 210 -8.02 13.97 -9.70
N SER A 211 -7.73 14.79 -10.71
CA SER A 211 -7.48 14.34 -12.08
C SER A 211 -6.27 13.41 -12.19
N LEU A 212 -5.37 13.43 -11.21
CA LEU A 212 -4.23 12.51 -11.15
C LEU A 212 -4.64 11.05 -10.91
N PHE A 213 -5.81 10.81 -10.33
CA PHE A 213 -6.27 9.48 -9.93
C PHE A 213 -7.28 8.86 -10.90
N VAL A 214 -7.47 9.45 -12.07
CA VAL A 214 -8.32 8.94 -13.14
C VAL A 214 -7.51 8.60 -14.38
N ILE A 215 -8.06 7.76 -15.25
CA ILE A 215 -7.46 7.47 -16.56
C ILE A 215 -7.54 8.73 -17.41
N PRO A 216 -6.40 9.27 -17.92
CA PRO A 216 -6.45 10.47 -18.77
C PRO A 216 -7.17 10.21 -20.08
N THR A 217 -7.73 11.27 -20.66
CA THR A 217 -8.36 11.20 -22.00
C THR A 217 -7.37 10.72 -23.05
N GLY A 218 -7.87 9.98 -24.04
CA GLY A 218 -7.04 9.45 -25.13
C GLY A 218 -6.33 8.13 -24.85
N TYR A 219 -6.54 7.51 -23.67
CA TYR A 219 -6.06 6.17 -23.41
C TYR A 219 -7.09 5.13 -23.86
N LYS A 220 -6.59 4.06 -24.51
CA LYS A 220 -7.40 2.88 -24.80
C LYS A 220 -7.47 2.00 -23.56
N ILE A 221 -8.66 1.78 -23.05
CA ILE A 221 -8.88 0.91 -21.88
C ILE A 221 -8.92 -0.54 -22.34
N VAL A 222 -8.12 -1.39 -21.69
CA VAL A 222 -8.11 -2.84 -21.89
C VAL A 222 -8.28 -3.54 -20.55
N ALA A 223 -9.10 -4.58 -20.52
CA ALA A 223 -9.14 -5.43 -19.33
C ALA A 223 -7.82 -6.20 -19.21
N ALA A 224 -7.29 -6.29 -17.98
CA ALA A 224 -6.13 -7.11 -17.76
C ALA A 224 -6.46 -8.58 -18.01
N PRO A 225 -5.53 -9.37 -18.58
CA PRO A 225 -5.71 -10.80 -18.70
C PRO A 225 -5.91 -11.39 -17.30
N GLN A 226 -7.03 -12.07 -17.10
CA GLN A 226 -7.25 -12.82 -15.86
C GLN A 226 -6.25 -13.96 -15.82
N SER A 227 -5.44 -14.03 -14.75
CA SER A 227 -4.60 -15.19 -14.51
C SER A 227 -5.51 -16.41 -14.36
N ARG A 228 -5.49 -17.32 -15.35
CA ARG A 228 -6.18 -18.59 -15.22
C ARG A 228 -5.50 -19.34 -14.08
N VAL A 229 -6.23 -19.56 -13.00
CA VAL A 229 -5.87 -20.58 -12.01
C VAL A 229 -5.92 -21.90 -12.77
N ILE A 230 -4.77 -22.50 -13.04
CA ILE A 230 -4.71 -23.87 -13.56
C ILE A 230 -5.10 -24.75 -12.37
N GLU A 231 -6.36 -25.14 -12.32
CA GLU A 231 -6.78 -26.24 -11.44
C GLU A 231 -6.04 -27.49 -11.90
N SER A 232 -5.03 -27.88 -11.12
CA SER A 232 -4.38 -29.18 -11.28
C SER A 232 -5.41 -30.24 -10.89
N HIS A 233 -6.06 -30.82 -11.89
CA HIS A 233 -6.80 -32.07 -11.70
C HIS A 233 -5.77 -33.17 -11.38
N THR A 234 -5.68 -33.50 -10.09
CA THR A 234 -5.00 -34.74 -9.67
C THR A 234 -5.94 -35.90 -9.99
N ASN A 235 -5.54 -36.70 -10.90
CA ASN A 235 -6.18 -37.97 -11.24
C ASN A 235 -5.53 -39.07 -10.42
#